data_d6e8e0d0576836ffc8981373db9a9770
#
_entry.id   d6e8e0d0576836ffc8981373db9a9770
#
_cell.length_a   1.000
_cell.length_b   1.000
_cell.length_c   1.000
_cell.angle_alpha   90.00
_cell.angle_beta   90.00
_cell.angle_gamma   90.00
#
_symmetry.space_group_name_H-M   'P 1'
#
loop_
_entity.id
_entity.type
_entity.pdbx_description
1 polymer ?
#
loop_
_entity_poly.entity_id
_entity_poly.type
_entity_poly.pdbx_seq_one_letter_code
_entity_poly.pdbx_strand_id
1 'polypeptide(L)'
;MLAHDTRSTIAEAKDLHTQARRPNVYIKIPGTPEGLPAIEEAIFAGVPINVTLLFSDDQYLAAANAFMRGIERRIEAGLKPDVPSVASIFISRWDVAVSGKVPETLNDRLGIAIAKRTYKAYLGLLSSPRWMRAYNAGARPQRLLWASTGTKDPKASDVLYVKALAAPFTVNTMPEGTLKALADHGDVGAALPADGGNSEEELARFAEAKIDVHALAKQLQDEGAKSFVNSWNELMGVISSKSAVLKRAS
;
A
#
# COMPACT_ATOMS: atom_id res chain seq x y z
N MET A 1 -19.71 -6.51 -1.84
CA MET A 1 -18.36 -6.12 -2.30
C MET A 1 -17.39 -6.46 -1.19
N LEU A 2 -16.37 -7.30 -1.46
CA LEU A 2 -15.44 -7.82 -0.43
C LEU A 2 -14.81 -6.72 0.43
N ALA A 3 -14.38 -5.60 -0.17
CA ALA A 3 -13.73 -4.50 0.54
C ALA A 3 -14.57 -3.88 1.70
N HIS A 4 -15.86 -4.13 1.76
CA HIS A 4 -16.78 -3.63 2.78
C HIS A 4 -17.46 -4.77 3.57
N ASP A 5 -16.96 -6.01 3.41
CA ASP A 5 -17.47 -7.20 4.11
C ASP A 5 -16.30 -8.00 4.69
N THR A 6 -16.05 -7.78 5.96
CA THR A 6 -14.98 -8.45 6.71
C THR A 6 -15.07 -9.97 6.63
N ARG A 7 -16.26 -10.53 6.80
CA ARG A 7 -16.46 -11.99 6.86
C ARG A 7 -16.14 -12.66 5.54
N SER A 8 -16.67 -12.10 4.45
CA SER A 8 -16.40 -12.60 3.10
C SER A 8 -14.93 -12.42 2.72
N THR A 9 -14.32 -11.29 3.10
CA THR A 9 -12.87 -11.05 2.85
C THR A 9 -11.99 -12.10 3.53
N ILE A 10 -12.29 -12.47 4.79
CA ILE A 10 -11.56 -13.51 5.51
C ILE A 10 -11.67 -14.86 4.80
N ALA A 11 -12.91 -15.25 4.43
CA ALA A 11 -13.15 -16.53 3.77
C ALA A 11 -12.42 -16.63 2.42
N GLU A 12 -12.57 -15.63 1.58
CA GLU A 12 -11.90 -15.56 0.26
C GLU A 12 -10.38 -15.52 0.37
N ALA A 13 -9.82 -14.78 1.34
CA ALA A 13 -8.37 -14.72 1.51
C ALA A 13 -7.78 -16.10 1.85
N LYS A 14 -8.42 -16.86 2.75
CA LYS A 14 -8.01 -18.21 3.12
C LYS A 14 -8.15 -19.19 1.94
N ASP A 15 -9.24 -19.08 1.20
CA ASP A 15 -9.53 -19.95 0.06
C ASP A 15 -8.54 -19.70 -1.10
N LEU A 16 -8.37 -18.45 -1.52
CA LEU A 16 -7.42 -18.09 -2.58
C LEU A 16 -5.97 -18.49 -2.23
N HIS A 17 -5.55 -18.31 -0.99
CA HIS A 17 -4.23 -18.74 -0.55
C HIS A 17 -4.09 -20.26 -0.64
N THR A 18 -5.12 -21.01 -0.21
CA THR A 18 -5.14 -22.46 -0.29
C THR A 18 -5.10 -22.96 -1.74
N GLN A 19 -5.87 -22.34 -2.62
CA GLN A 19 -5.91 -22.68 -4.05
C GLN A 19 -4.58 -22.37 -4.76
N ALA A 20 -3.92 -21.28 -4.40
CA ALA A 20 -2.67 -20.85 -5.03
C ALA A 20 -1.55 -21.88 -4.90
N ARG A 21 -1.46 -22.58 -3.76
CA ARG A 21 -0.43 -23.61 -3.48
C ARG A 21 1.00 -23.13 -3.80
N ARG A 22 1.31 -21.89 -3.49
CA ARG A 22 2.61 -21.27 -3.77
C ARG A 22 3.10 -20.50 -2.54
N PRO A 23 4.36 -20.66 -2.12
CA PRO A 23 4.91 -19.99 -0.93
C PRO A 23 5.16 -18.49 -1.14
N ASN A 24 5.19 -18.02 -2.38
CA ASN A 24 5.49 -16.64 -2.76
C ASN A 24 4.25 -15.84 -3.16
N VAL A 25 3.05 -16.26 -2.74
CA VAL A 25 1.79 -15.56 -3.00
C VAL A 25 1.36 -14.78 -1.77
N TYR A 26 1.04 -13.50 -1.95
CA TYR A 26 0.43 -12.64 -0.97
C TYR A 26 -0.99 -12.31 -1.39
N ILE A 27 -1.94 -12.51 -0.50
CA ILE A 27 -3.33 -12.12 -0.77
C ILE A 27 -3.50 -10.63 -0.50
N LYS A 28 -4.12 -9.93 -1.42
CA LYS A 28 -4.28 -8.48 -1.35
C LYS A 28 -5.58 -8.13 -0.63
N ILE A 29 -5.49 -7.42 0.51
CA ILE A 29 -6.64 -6.94 1.29
C ILE A 29 -6.52 -5.42 1.43
N PRO A 30 -7.60 -4.64 1.16
CA PRO A 30 -7.58 -3.20 1.38
C PRO A 30 -7.51 -2.86 2.87
N GLY A 31 -6.75 -1.82 3.23
CA GLY A 31 -6.64 -1.31 4.60
C GLY A 31 -7.80 -0.38 5.00
N THR A 32 -9.01 -0.71 4.56
CA THR A 32 -10.26 -0.04 4.98
C THR A 32 -10.63 -0.44 6.41
N PRO A 33 -11.51 0.31 7.10
CA PRO A 33 -11.97 -0.05 8.43
C PRO A 33 -12.49 -1.51 8.51
N GLU A 34 -13.22 -1.97 7.49
CA GLU A 34 -13.73 -3.35 7.40
C GLU A 34 -12.63 -4.36 7.04
N GLY A 35 -11.58 -3.90 6.35
CA GLY A 35 -10.42 -4.73 5.99
C GLY A 35 -9.49 -5.02 7.17
N LEU A 36 -9.40 -4.12 8.16
CA LEU A 36 -8.48 -4.28 9.30
C LEU A 36 -8.71 -5.57 10.09
N PRO A 37 -9.95 -5.94 10.50
CA PRO A 37 -10.20 -7.22 11.15
C PRO A 37 -9.90 -8.42 10.26
N ALA A 38 -10.10 -8.29 8.94
CA ALA A 38 -9.77 -9.35 7.99
C ALA A 38 -8.25 -9.57 7.86
N ILE A 39 -7.46 -8.50 7.88
CA ILE A 39 -6.00 -8.56 7.90
C ILE A 39 -5.52 -9.30 9.14
N GLU A 40 -5.99 -8.92 10.34
CA GLU A 40 -5.64 -9.57 11.60
C GLU A 40 -5.93 -11.07 11.55
N GLU A 41 -7.13 -11.45 11.13
CA GLU A 41 -7.57 -12.86 11.09
C GLU A 41 -6.80 -13.66 10.03
N ALA A 42 -6.52 -13.07 8.86
CA ALA A 42 -5.74 -13.73 7.82
C ALA A 42 -4.27 -13.96 8.26
N ILE A 43 -3.65 -12.98 8.90
CA ILE A 43 -2.31 -13.13 9.49
C ILE A 43 -2.31 -14.18 10.60
N PHE A 44 -3.32 -14.18 11.48
CA PHE A 44 -3.47 -15.23 12.49
C PHE A 44 -3.58 -16.62 11.85
N ALA A 45 -4.32 -16.75 10.74
CA ALA A 45 -4.42 -18.01 9.99
C ALA A 45 -3.13 -18.40 9.24
N GLY A 46 -2.11 -17.54 9.20
CA GLY A 46 -0.85 -17.80 8.51
C GLY A 46 -0.86 -17.45 7.01
N VAL A 47 -1.83 -16.66 6.56
CA VAL A 47 -1.93 -16.20 5.17
C VAL A 47 -1.06 -14.96 4.97
N PRO A 48 -0.09 -14.97 4.04
CA PRO A 48 0.69 -13.78 3.69
C PRO A 48 -0.20 -12.69 3.07
N ILE A 49 -0.09 -11.45 3.57
CA ILE A 49 -0.97 -10.35 3.16
C ILE A 49 -0.19 -9.18 2.57
N ASN A 50 -0.67 -8.69 1.42
CA ASN A 50 -0.36 -7.36 0.90
C ASN A 50 -1.52 -6.43 1.27
N VAL A 51 -1.33 -5.60 2.31
CA VAL A 51 -2.32 -4.57 2.64
C VAL A 51 -2.24 -3.46 1.60
N THR A 52 -3.36 -3.12 0.98
CA THR A 52 -3.42 -2.14 -0.12
C THR A 52 -4.35 -0.97 0.18
N LEU A 53 -4.36 0.02 -0.70
CA LEU A 53 -5.17 1.23 -0.59
C LEU A 53 -4.86 2.02 0.70
N LEU A 54 -3.59 2.13 1.04
CA LEU A 54 -3.12 3.00 2.10
C LEU A 54 -2.59 4.29 1.49
N PHE A 55 -3.01 5.41 2.05
CA PHE A 55 -2.65 6.74 1.58
C PHE A 55 -2.00 7.60 2.65
N SER A 56 -2.18 7.33 3.94
CA SER A 56 -1.58 8.11 5.03
C SER A 56 -0.82 7.24 6.03
N ASP A 57 -0.03 7.88 6.86
CA ASP A 57 0.62 7.28 8.03
C ASP A 57 -0.39 6.71 9.03
N ASP A 58 -1.53 7.38 9.25
CA ASP A 58 -2.61 6.87 10.12
C ASP A 58 -3.20 5.57 9.57
N GLN A 59 -3.52 5.52 8.26
CA GLN A 59 -4.01 4.31 7.60
C GLN A 59 -2.96 3.20 7.64
N TYR A 60 -1.68 3.54 7.44
CA TYR A 60 -0.57 2.60 7.59
C TYR A 60 -0.50 2.04 9.01
N LEU A 61 -0.50 2.90 10.04
CA LEU A 61 -0.42 2.47 11.43
C LEU A 61 -1.61 1.59 11.85
N ALA A 62 -2.81 1.89 11.37
CA ALA A 62 -3.98 1.05 11.59
C ALA A 62 -3.78 -0.36 10.99
N ALA A 63 -3.29 -0.45 9.75
CA ALA A 63 -2.98 -1.70 9.07
C ALA A 63 -1.84 -2.48 9.77
N ALA A 64 -0.77 -1.79 10.16
CA ALA A 64 0.35 -2.36 10.88
C ALA A 64 -0.07 -2.90 12.27
N ASN A 65 -0.98 -2.20 12.96
CA ASN A 65 -1.55 -2.67 14.21
C ASN A 65 -2.41 -3.94 14.02
N ALA A 66 -3.18 -4.04 12.93
CA ALA A 66 -3.93 -5.25 12.61
C ALA A 66 -2.99 -6.44 12.33
N PHE A 67 -1.94 -6.21 11.54
CA PHE A 67 -0.87 -7.19 11.34
C PHE A 67 -0.24 -7.65 12.67
N MET A 68 0.15 -6.69 13.53
CA MET A 68 0.76 -6.96 14.83
C MET A 68 -0.14 -7.83 15.72
N ARG A 69 -1.45 -7.52 15.81
CA ARG A 69 -2.40 -8.33 16.59
C ARG A 69 -2.49 -9.76 16.06
N GLY A 70 -2.50 -9.93 14.73
CA GLY A 70 -2.47 -11.27 14.13
C GLY A 70 -1.21 -12.08 14.51
N ILE A 71 -0.04 -11.42 14.51
CA ILE A 71 1.23 -12.01 14.94
C ILE A 71 1.23 -12.33 16.44
N GLU A 72 0.78 -11.42 17.29
CA GLU A 72 0.69 -11.60 18.75
C GLU A 72 -0.20 -12.81 19.09
N ARG A 73 -1.39 -12.92 18.47
CA ARG A 73 -2.28 -14.07 18.61
C ARG A 73 -1.62 -15.38 18.21
N ARG A 74 -0.77 -15.38 17.17
CA ARG A 74 0.00 -16.57 16.77
C ARG A 74 1.01 -16.98 17.85
N ILE A 75 1.72 -16.01 18.42
CA ILE A 75 2.68 -16.26 19.51
C ILE A 75 1.96 -16.84 20.72
N GLU A 76 0.85 -16.25 21.14
CA GLU A 76 0.03 -16.72 22.25
C GLU A 76 -0.52 -18.15 22.03
N ALA A 77 -0.86 -18.49 20.79
CA ALA A 77 -1.34 -19.81 20.40
C ALA A 77 -0.20 -20.83 20.16
N GLY A 78 1.06 -20.48 20.38
CA GLY A 78 2.22 -21.34 20.11
C GLY A 78 2.48 -21.63 18.63
N LEU A 79 1.90 -20.83 17.74
CA LEU A 79 2.09 -20.94 16.29
C LEU A 79 3.31 -20.12 15.83
N LYS A 80 3.97 -20.53 14.75
CA LYS A 80 5.10 -19.79 14.19
C LYS A 80 4.64 -18.38 13.76
N PRO A 81 5.25 -17.29 14.26
CA PRO A 81 4.88 -15.93 13.90
C PRO A 81 5.49 -15.45 12.59
N ASP A 82 6.20 -16.30 11.87
CA ASP A 82 6.85 -16.00 10.59
C ASP A 82 5.83 -15.96 9.44
N VAL A 83 4.95 -14.95 9.45
CA VAL A 83 3.98 -14.70 8.38
C VAL A 83 4.38 -13.44 7.64
N PRO A 84 4.84 -13.53 6.38
CA PRO A 84 5.29 -12.36 5.64
C PRO A 84 4.13 -11.43 5.27
N SER A 85 4.39 -10.13 5.30
CA SER A 85 3.42 -9.10 4.90
C SER A 85 4.10 -7.88 4.32
N VAL A 86 3.35 -7.12 3.51
CA VAL A 86 3.72 -5.79 3.04
C VAL A 86 2.54 -4.83 3.19
N ALA A 87 2.84 -3.54 3.38
CA ALA A 87 1.87 -2.46 3.43
C ALA A 87 2.11 -1.50 2.26
N SER A 88 1.17 -1.47 1.31
CA SER A 88 1.28 -0.73 0.05
C SER A 88 0.75 0.69 0.21
N ILE A 89 1.65 1.67 0.26
CA ILE A 89 1.36 3.11 0.29
C ILE A 89 1.33 3.64 -1.14
N PHE A 90 0.22 4.27 -1.50
CA PHE A 90 0.00 4.82 -2.84
C PHE A 90 0.55 6.25 -2.94
N ILE A 91 1.38 6.50 -3.94
CA ILE A 91 2.17 7.74 -4.04
C ILE A 91 1.58 8.72 -5.07
N SER A 92 1.67 8.42 -6.37
CA SER A 92 1.33 9.40 -7.41
C SER A 92 -0.12 9.86 -7.41
N ARG A 93 -1.04 9.12 -6.79
CA ARG A 93 -2.46 9.52 -6.72
C ARG A 93 -2.68 10.79 -5.91
N TRP A 94 -1.82 11.08 -4.94
CA TRP A 94 -1.83 12.31 -4.20
C TRP A 94 -1.61 13.52 -5.10
N ASP A 95 -0.56 13.46 -5.90
CA ASP A 95 -0.16 14.56 -6.78
C ASP A 95 -1.18 14.77 -7.89
N VAL A 96 -1.75 13.67 -8.43
CA VAL A 96 -2.88 13.75 -9.38
C VAL A 96 -4.10 14.44 -8.76
N ALA A 97 -4.43 14.14 -7.52
CA ALA A 97 -5.63 14.70 -6.85
C ALA A 97 -5.53 16.21 -6.58
N VAL A 98 -4.33 16.74 -6.42
CA VAL A 98 -4.08 18.16 -6.17
C VAL A 98 -3.63 18.93 -7.41
N SER A 99 -3.44 18.26 -8.53
CA SER A 99 -3.03 18.88 -9.79
C SER A 99 -4.01 20.00 -10.19
N GLY A 100 -3.48 21.17 -10.52
CA GLY A 100 -4.27 22.36 -10.84
C GLY A 100 -5.01 23.02 -9.66
N LYS A 101 -4.85 22.50 -8.43
CA LYS A 101 -5.45 23.07 -7.21
C LYS A 101 -4.43 23.75 -6.29
N VAL A 102 -3.16 23.56 -6.57
CA VAL A 102 -2.05 24.12 -5.80
C VAL A 102 -1.09 24.91 -6.70
N PRO A 103 -0.27 25.82 -6.16
CA PRO A 103 0.78 26.48 -6.93
C PRO A 103 1.74 25.47 -7.59
N GLU A 104 2.28 25.81 -8.76
CA GLU A 104 3.21 24.93 -9.51
C GLU A 104 4.43 24.50 -8.67
N THR A 105 4.87 25.31 -7.72
CA THR A 105 5.97 25.01 -6.79
C THR A 105 5.68 23.83 -5.86
N LEU A 106 4.43 23.39 -5.77
CA LEU A 106 3.98 22.25 -4.98
C LEU A 106 3.66 21.00 -5.84
N ASN A 107 3.75 21.08 -7.15
CA ASN A 107 3.52 19.92 -8.02
C ASN A 107 4.48 18.78 -7.68
N ASP A 108 3.96 17.55 -7.73
CA ASP A 108 4.71 16.30 -7.51
C ASP A 108 5.44 16.17 -6.15
N ARG A 109 4.96 16.90 -5.14
CA ARG A 109 5.58 16.90 -3.80
C ARG A 109 4.73 16.25 -2.72
N LEU A 110 3.39 16.23 -2.87
CA LEU A 110 2.50 15.76 -1.81
C LEU A 110 2.70 14.27 -1.53
N GLY A 111 2.70 13.45 -2.58
CA GLY A 111 2.92 12.01 -2.43
C GLY A 111 4.26 11.67 -1.77
N ILE A 112 5.31 12.43 -2.11
CA ILE A 112 6.64 12.27 -1.51
C ILE A 112 6.62 12.67 -0.02
N ALA A 113 5.99 13.80 0.33
CA ALA A 113 5.89 14.26 1.71
C ALA A 113 5.13 13.26 2.61
N ILE A 114 4.00 12.75 2.13
CA ILE A 114 3.23 11.69 2.81
C ILE A 114 4.07 10.42 2.98
N ALA A 115 4.79 9.99 1.94
CA ALA A 115 5.65 8.80 2.01
C ALA A 115 6.76 8.96 3.05
N LYS A 116 7.41 10.13 3.11
CA LYS A 116 8.44 10.43 4.11
C LYS A 116 7.89 10.37 5.54
N ARG A 117 6.71 10.97 5.79
CA ARG A 117 6.02 10.89 7.08
C ARG A 117 5.69 9.44 7.44
N THR A 118 5.16 8.67 6.49
CA THR A 118 4.84 7.26 6.69
C THR A 118 6.08 6.41 6.97
N TYR A 119 7.21 6.70 6.30
CA TYR A 119 8.48 6.01 6.57
C TYR A 119 8.99 6.27 7.99
N LYS A 120 8.91 7.51 8.48
CA LYS A 120 9.22 7.83 9.88
C LYS A 120 8.34 7.03 10.85
N ALA A 121 7.02 6.96 10.61
CA ALA A 121 6.09 6.18 11.43
C ALA A 121 6.44 4.66 11.39
N TYR A 122 6.81 4.14 10.23
CA TYR A 122 7.27 2.76 10.05
C TYR A 122 8.51 2.45 10.89
N LEU A 123 9.54 3.29 10.83
CA LEU A 123 10.75 3.09 11.62
C LEU A 123 10.47 3.21 13.13
N GLY A 124 9.58 4.13 13.53
CA GLY A 124 9.10 4.24 14.90
C GLY A 124 8.41 2.95 15.39
N LEU A 125 7.61 2.32 14.53
CA LEU A 125 7.00 1.02 14.86
C LEU A 125 8.06 -0.06 15.02
N LEU A 126 9.03 -0.16 14.11
CA LEU A 126 10.10 -1.17 14.14
C LEU A 126 11.03 -1.02 15.36
N SER A 127 11.16 0.16 15.93
CA SER A 127 11.93 0.42 17.14
C SER A 127 11.10 0.31 18.44
N SER A 128 9.80 0.04 18.32
CA SER A 128 8.91 -0.06 19.49
C SER A 128 9.16 -1.31 20.33
N PRO A 129 9.01 -1.24 21.66
CA PRO A 129 9.11 -2.43 22.51
C PRO A 129 8.12 -3.54 22.14
N ARG A 130 6.94 -3.17 21.60
CA ARG A 130 5.93 -4.11 21.14
C ARG A 130 6.45 -4.93 19.95
N TRP A 131 7.02 -4.26 18.94
CA TRP A 131 7.61 -4.93 17.78
C TRP A 131 8.80 -5.78 18.18
N MET A 132 9.69 -5.26 19.03
CA MET A 132 10.89 -6.01 19.46
C MET A 132 10.53 -7.34 20.14
N ARG A 133 9.44 -7.40 20.92
CA ARG A 133 8.95 -8.67 21.48
C ARG A 133 8.53 -9.65 20.39
N ALA A 134 7.77 -9.21 19.41
CA ALA A 134 7.34 -10.05 18.30
C ALA A 134 8.53 -10.52 17.45
N TYR A 135 9.48 -9.63 17.16
CA TYR A 135 10.70 -9.94 16.42
C TYR A 135 11.55 -11.00 17.14
N ASN A 136 11.76 -10.87 18.45
CA ASN A 136 12.48 -11.85 19.27
C ASN A 136 11.76 -13.21 19.33
N ALA A 137 10.46 -13.25 19.13
CA ALA A 137 9.69 -14.49 19.00
C ALA A 137 9.75 -15.09 17.58
N GLY A 138 10.45 -14.45 16.63
CA GLY A 138 10.66 -14.93 15.26
C GLY A 138 9.73 -14.32 14.21
N ALA A 139 9.01 -13.23 14.52
CA ALA A 139 8.20 -12.52 13.53
C ALA A 139 9.09 -11.80 12.49
N ARG A 140 8.57 -11.65 11.27
CA ARG A 140 9.15 -10.81 10.22
C ARG A 140 8.43 -9.47 10.14
N PRO A 141 9.14 -8.36 9.83
CA PRO A 141 8.50 -7.07 9.67
C PRO A 141 7.55 -7.06 8.46
N GLN A 142 6.40 -6.40 8.64
CA GLN A 142 5.58 -5.97 7.52
C GLN A 142 6.31 -4.82 6.83
N ARG A 143 6.91 -5.07 5.67
CA ARG A 143 7.69 -4.03 4.98
C ARG A 143 6.77 -3.00 4.30
N LEU A 144 7.17 -1.73 4.32
CA LEU A 144 6.56 -0.72 3.46
C LEU A 144 6.81 -1.06 1.99
N LEU A 145 5.75 -0.89 1.20
CA LEU A 145 5.80 -1.05 -0.24
C LEU A 145 5.28 0.24 -0.89
N TRP A 146 6.13 0.90 -1.66
CA TRP A 146 5.77 2.06 -2.45
C TRP A 146 5.01 1.60 -3.69
N ALA A 147 3.72 1.94 -3.76
CA ALA A 147 2.82 1.61 -4.86
C ALA A 147 2.45 2.86 -5.65
N SER A 148 2.05 2.67 -6.92
CA SER A 148 1.69 3.79 -7.81
C SER A 148 2.85 4.80 -7.96
N THR A 149 4.05 4.29 -8.25
CA THR A 149 5.29 5.09 -8.33
C THR A 149 5.67 5.52 -9.75
N GLY A 150 4.80 5.28 -10.74
CA GLY A 150 4.96 5.87 -12.07
C GLY A 150 4.57 7.34 -12.06
N THR A 151 5.46 8.21 -12.53
CA THR A 151 5.23 9.65 -12.68
C THR A 151 4.08 9.91 -13.65
N LYS A 152 3.21 10.87 -13.34
CA LYS A 152 2.03 11.21 -14.14
C LYS A 152 2.17 12.56 -14.85
N ASP A 153 2.96 13.47 -14.29
CA ASP A 153 3.29 14.73 -14.94
C ASP A 153 4.35 14.49 -16.03
N PRO A 154 4.06 14.78 -17.32
CA PRO A 154 5.02 14.62 -18.39
C PRO A 154 6.21 15.59 -18.32
N LYS A 155 6.14 16.62 -17.48
CA LYS A 155 7.23 17.58 -17.25
C LYS A 155 8.20 17.12 -16.15
N ALA A 156 7.78 16.17 -15.31
CA ALA A 156 8.59 15.64 -14.22
C ALA A 156 9.41 14.43 -14.69
N SER A 157 10.46 14.11 -13.93
CA SER A 157 11.28 12.91 -14.21
C SER A 157 10.44 11.64 -14.13
N ASP A 158 10.60 10.74 -15.09
CA ASP A 158 9.93 9.44 -15.15
C ASP A 158 10.36 8.47 -14.02
N VAL A 159 11.46 8.77 -13.32
CA VAL A 159 11.97 8.06 -12.13
C VAL A 159 11.82 8.87 -10.84
N LEU A 160 11.02 9.95 -10.83
CA LEU A 160 10.86 10.88 -9.72
C LEU A 160 10.63 10.18 -8.37
N TYR A 161 9.58 9.37 -8.28
CA TYR A 161 9.20 8.73 -7.01
C TYR A 161 10.17 7.62 -6.62
N VAL A 162 10.77 6.93 -7.58
CA VAL A 162 11.77 5.89 -7.29
C VAL A 162 12.99 6.48 -6.63
N LYS A 163 13.49 7.60 -7.17
CA LYS A 163 14.64 8.33 -6.60
C LYS A 163 14.32 8.92 -5.23
N ALA A 164 13.17 9.58 -5.10
CA ALA A 164 12.79 10.28 -3.88
C ALA A 164 12.48 9.35 -2.71
N LEU A 165 12.15 8.08 -2.97
CA LEU A 165 11.66 7.13 -1.97
C LEU A 165 12.55 5.91 -1.77
N ALA A 166 13.77 5.94 -2.28
CA ALA A 166 14.76 4.90 -2.03
C ALA A 166 15.10 4.86 -0.53
N ALA A 167 14.77 3.75 0.14
CA ALA A 167 14.91 3.64 1.58
C ALA A 167 15.17 2.20 2.02
N PRO A 168 15.96 1.98 3.09
CA PRO A 168 16.16 0.65 3.67
C PRO A 168 14.84 0.01 4.11
N PHE A 169 14.76 -1.32 4.00
CA PHE A 169 13.61 -2.15 4.41
C PHE A 169 12.31 -1.85 3.67
N THR A 170 12.35 -1.17 2.54
CA THR A 170 11.19 -0.90 1.69
C THR A 170 11.21 -1.73 0.40
N VAL A 171 10.08 -1.79 -0.26
CA VAL A 171 9.90 -2.40 -1.59
C VAL A 171 9.28 -1.34 -2.50
N ASN A 172 9.65 -1.30 -3.77
CA ASN A 172 8.99 -0.46 -4.77
C ASN A 172 8.37 -1.36 -5.86
N THR A 173 7.10 -1.16 -6.16
CA THR A 173 6.42 -1.79 -7.29
C THR A 173 6.22 -0.76 -8.39
N MET A 174 7.23 -0.60 -9.21
CA MET A 174 7.20 0.36 -10.30
C MET A 174 6.64 -0.25 -11.60
N PRO A 175 5.99 0.56 -12.46
CA PRO A 175 5.61 0.13 -13.80
C PRO A 175 6.84 -0.27 -14.65
N GLU A 176 6.64 -1.12 -15.65
CA GLU A 176 7.71 -1.60 -16.52
C GLU A 176 8.47 -0.43 -17.19
N GLY A 177 7.77 0.62 -17.64
CA GLY A 177 8.40 1.81 -18.23
C GLY A 177 9.33 2.52 -17.23
N THR A 178 8.87 2.68 -15.99
CA THR A 178 9.69 3.28 -14.91
C THR A 178 10.89 2.40 -14.56
N LEU A 179 10.73 1.06 -14.58
CA LEU A 179 11.83 0.13 -14.34
C LEU A 179 12.90 0.24 -15.44
N LYS A 180 12.48 0.33 -16.71
CA LYS A 180 13.40 0.52 -17.85
C LYS A 180 14.12 1.87 -17.75
N ALA A 181 13.40 2.95 -17.44
CA ALA A 181 13.98 4.27 -17.25
C ALA A 181 15.00 4.30 -16.11
N LEU A 182 14.69 3.62 -14.99
CA LEU A 182 15.63 3.49 -13.87
C LEU A 182 16.91 2.73 -14.29
N ALA A 183 16.78 1.69 -15.09
CA ALA A 183 17.93 0.92 -15.58
C ALA A 183 18.79 1.69 -16.59
N ASP A 184 18.17 2.55 -17.40
CA ASP A 184 18.83 3.32 -18.46
C ASP A 184 19.55 4.56 -17.92
N HIS A 185 18.85 5.38 -17.12
CA HIS A 185 19.36 6.68 -16.66
C HIS A 185 19.08 6.98 -15.18
N GLY A 186 18.61 5.98 -14.42
CA GLY A 186 18.30 6.19 -13.02
C GLY A 186 19.53 6.30 -12.14
N ASP A 187 19.58 7.35 -11.33
CA ASP A 187 20.48 7.49 -10.20
C ASP A 187 19.66 7.62 -8.92
N VAL A 188 19.84 6.69 -8.00
CA VAL A 188 19.05 6.65 -6.77
C VAL A 188 19.44 7.74 -5.77
N GLY A 189 20.70 8.17 -5.80
CA GLY A 189 21.20 9.22 -4.92
C GLY A 189 21.16 8.84 -3.43
N ALA A 190 20.82 9.80 -2.57
CA ALA A 190 20.75 9.60 -1.13
C ALA A 190 19.49 8.85 -0.70
N ALA A 191 19.63 7.97 0.28
CA ALA A 191 18.49 7.30 0.89
C ALA A 191 17.59 8.30 1.63
N LEU A 192 16.30 7.97 1.69
CA LEU A 192 15.30 8.75 2.41
C LEU A 192 15.66 8.86 3.90
N PRO A 193 15.63 10.09 4.49
CA PRO A 193 15.99 10.30 5.89
C PRO A 193 15.06 9.56 6.86
N ALA A 194 15.63 8.96 7.89
CA ALA A 194 14.88 8.17 8.88
C ALA A 194 13.90 9.02 9.72
N ASP A 195 14.19 10.30 9.89
CA ASP A 195 13.37 11.26 10.63
C ASP A 195 12.23 11.87 9.79
N GLY A 196 12.12 11.48 8.50
CA GLY A 196 11.14 12.01 7.57
C GLY A 196 11.58 13.32 6.88
N GLY A 197 12.77 13.82 7.19
CA GLY A 197 13.34 15.03 6.58
C GLY A 197 12.37 16.22 6.67
N ASN A 198 12.17 16.91 5.56
CA ASN A 198 11.32 18.10 5.46
C ASN A 198 9.82 17.80 5.25
N SER A 199 9.34 16.59 5.53
CA SER A 199 7.94 16.22 5.25
C SER A 199 6.92 17.14 5.90
N GLU A 200 7.13 17.54 7.17
CA GLU A 200 6.18 18.38 7.90
C GLU A 200 6.10 19.81 7.33
N GLU A 201 7.25 20.36 6.92
CA GLU A 201 7.31 21.68 6.26
C GLU A 201 6.57 21.65 4.92
N GLU A 202 6.79 20.61 4.11
CA GLU A 202 6.07 20.46 2.83
C GLU A 202 4.57 20.30 3.07
N LEU A 203 4.14 19.49 4.03
CA LEU A 203 2.72 19.30 4.33
C LEU A 203 2.06 20.58 4.87
N ALA A 204 2.77 21.42 5.65
CA ALA A 204 2.30 22.72 6.08
C ALA A 204 2.00 23.64 4.87
N ARG A 205 2.84 23.62 3.84
CA ARG A 205 2.60 24.40 2.60
C ARG A 205 1.33 23.93 1.87
N PHE A 206 1.02 22.63 1.88
CA PHE A 206 -0.25 22.13 1.34
C PHE A 206 -1.45 22.56 2.18
N ALA A 207 -1.31 22.60 3.51
CA ALA A 207 -2.35 23.14 4.39
C ALA A 207 -2.61 24.64 4.14
N GLU A 208 -1.57 25.44 3.93
CA GLU A 208 -1.69 26.84 3.50
C GLU A 208 -2.44 26.96 2.17
N ALA A 209 -2.20 26.02 1.24
CA ALA A 209 -2.94 25.90 -0.03
C ALA A 209 -4.35 25.31 0.13
N LYS A 210 -4.85 25.16 1.37
CA LYS A 210 -6.19 24.62 1.72
C LYS A 210 -6.41 23.17 1.34
N ILE A 211 -5.37 22.39 1.29
CA ILE A 211 -5.46 20.92 1.13
C ILE A 211 -5.54 20.28 2.51
N ASP A 212 -6.68 19.68 2.82
CA ASP A 212 -6.85 18.80 4.00
C ASP A 212 -6.37 17.39 3.64
N VAL A 213 -5.16 17.04 4.09
CA VAL A 213 -4.55 15.75 3.77
C VAL A 213 -5.28 14.56 4.39
N HIS A 214 -5.94 14.72 5.56
CA HIS A 214 -6.70 13.65 6.19
C HIS A 214 -7.99 13.34 5.42
N ALA A 215 -8.74 14.39 5.05
CA ALA A 215 -9.94 14.25 4.22
C ALA A 215 -9.59 13.66 2.85
N LEU A 216 -8.49 14.14 2.24
CA LEU A 216 -8.04 13.64 0.93
C LEU A 216 -7.56 12.18 1.00
N ALA A 217 -6.87 11.75 2.06
CA ALA A 217 -6.49 10.35 2.27
C ALA A 217 -7.70 9.41 2.28
N LYS A 218 -8.76 9.82 3.01
CA LYS A 218 -10.01 9.07 3.05
C LYS A 218 -10.67 9.01 1.67
N GLN A 219 -10.79 10.14 1.00
CA GLN A 219 -11.36 10.22 -0.35
C GLN A 219 -10.60 9.30 -1.32
N LEU A 220 -9.27 9.35 -1.35
CA LEU A 220 -8.44 8.52 -2.22
C LEU A 220 -8.60 7.02 -1.93
N GLN A 221 -8.78 6.63 -0.68
CA GLN A 221 -9.06 5.25 -0.28
C GLN A 221 -10.42 4.79 -0.80
N ASP A 222 -11.46 5.60 -0.60
CA ASP A 222 -12.84 5.31 -1.05
C ASP A 222 -12.90 5.21 -2.59
N GLU A 223 -12.29 6.16 -3.30
CA GLU A 223 -12.19 6.16 -4.77
C GLU A 223 -11.40 4.95 -5.28
N GLY A 224 -10.32 4.59 -4.59
CA GLY A 224 -9.52 3.41 -4.90
C GLY A 224 -10.33 2.12 -4.79
N ALA A 225 -11.09 1.94 -3.72
CA ALA A 225 -11.96 0.78 -3.53
C ALA A 225 -13.03 0.71 -4.63
N LYS A 226 -13.67 1.84 -4.95
CA LYS A 226 -14.68 1.93 -6.02
C LYS A 226 -14.07 1.60 -7.40
N SER A 227 -12.88 2.08 -7.68
CA SER A 227 -12.19 1.80 -8.95
C SER A 227 -11.92 0.31 -9.15
N PHE A 228 -11.49 -0.41 -8.09
CA PHE A 228 -11.29 -1.87 -8.18
C PHE A 228 -12.58 -2.62 -8.49
N VAL A 229 -13.68 -2.19 -7.92
CA VAL A 229 -15.00 -2.79 -8.20
C VAL A 229 -15.43 -2.57 -9.64
N ASN A 230 -15.27 -1.35 -10.13
CA ASN A 230 -15.61 -1.03 -11.52
C ASN A 230 -14.78 -1.90 -12.48
N SER A 231 -13.48 -2.00 -12.25
CA SER A 231 -12.58 -2.84 -13.06
C SER A 231 -12.96 -4.33 -13.02
N TRP A 232 -13.38 -4.83 -11.85
CA TRP A 232 -13.88 -6.19 -11.71
C TRP A 232 -15.16 -6.43 -12.52
N ASN A 233 -16.14 -5.53 -12.42
CA ASN A 233 -17.40 -5.62 -13.12
C ASN A 233 -17.19 -5.55 -14.65
N GLU A 234 -16.29 -4.67 -15.09
CA GLU A 234 -15.89 -4.56 -16.49
C GLU A 234 -15.26 -5.86 -17.01
N LEU A 235 -14.31 -6.44 -16.27
CA LEU A 235 -13.69 -7.72 -16.57
C LEU A 235 -14.74 -8.84 -16.70
N MET A 236 -15.67 -8.94 -15.75
CA MET A 236 -16.75 -9.93 -15.80
C MET A 236 -17.67 -9.72 -17.01
N GLY A 237 -17.97 -8.47 -17.35
CA GLY A 237 -18.73 -8.14 -18.57
C GLY A 237 -18.00 -8.59 -19.85
N VAL A 238 -16.69 -8.36 -19.96
CA VAL A 238 -15.87 -8.78 -21.10
C VAL A 238 -15.83 -10.30 -21.21
N ILE A 239 -15.63 -11.03 -20.10
CA ILE A 239 -15.62 -12.50 -20.10
C ILE A 239 -16.98 -13.05 -20.55
N SER A 240 -18.07 -12.51 -19.99
CA SER A 240 -19.43 -12.93 -20.35
C SER A 240 -19.71 -12.72 -21.84
N SER A 241 -19.36 -11.56 -22.37
CA SER A 241 -19.55 -11.24 -23.79
C SER A 241 -18.77 -12.17 -24.72
N LYS A 242 -17.49 -12.42 -24.41
CA LYS A 242 -16.65 -13.34 -25.18
C LYS A 242 -17.16 -14.78 -25.10
N SER A 243 -17.60 -15.24 -23.94
CA SER A 243 -18.20 -16.57 -23.76
C SER A 243 -19.47 -16.74 -24.60
N ALA A 244 -20.33 -15.71 -24.67
CA ALA A 244 -21.54 -15.74 -25.49
C ALA A 244 -21.25 -15.83 -26.98
N VAL A 245 -20.20 -15.17 -27.46
CA VAL A 245 -19.77 -15.28 -28.89
C VAL A 245 -19.27 -16.67 -29.18
N LEU A 246 -18.43 -17.27 -28.36
CA LEU A 246 -17.90 -18.61 -28.53
C LEU A 246 -19.01 -19.67 -28.57
N LYS A 247 -20.01 -19.56 -27.67
CA LYS A 247 -21.17 -20.48 -27.62
C LYS A 247 -22.07 -20.39 -28.89
N ARG A 248 -22.06 -19.26 -29.60
CA ARG A 248 -22.82 -19.12 -30.87
C ARG A 248 -22.05 -19.64 -32.07
N ALA A 249 -20.73 -19.79 -31.98
CA ALA A 249 -19.85 -20.26 -33.03
C ALA A 249 -19.59 -21.77 -32.97
N SER A 250 -20.00 -22.43 -31.90
CA SER A 250 -20.02 -23.89 -31.70
C SER A 250 -21.41 -24.47 -31.89
#